data_fac8a7c9f6a2d2b93a1ff7e8215c8f88
#
_entry.id   fac8a7c9f6a2d2b93a1ff7e8215c8f88
#
_cell.length_a   1.000
_cell.length_b   1.000
_cell.length_c   1.000
_cell.angle_alpha   90.00
_cell.angle_beta   90.00
_cell.angle_gamma   90.00
#
_symmetry.space_group_name_H-M   'P 1'
#
loop_
_entity.id
_entity.type
_entity.pdbx_description
1 polymer ?
#
loop_
_entity_poly.entity_id
_entity_poly.type
_entity_poly.pdbx_seq_one_letter_code
_entity_poly.pdbx_strand_id
1 'polypeptide(L)'
;VYDYDTLKQRLREMAFLTKGLKIRLVDERSGMEQEEEFHYEGGIKEFVTYLNRSKEALYPDVIYCEGEKNGVYVEVAMQHNDSYSDSTYSFVNNITTPEGGTHLAGFRNALTKTFNEYAKSNKILKENETALSGDDIREGLTAIISVKISEPQFEGQTKQKLGNSEARGAVDSVVSEQLTYFLEQNPVVAKSICEKSLLAQRAREAARKARDLTRRKTALEGMSLPGKLADCSDKD
;
A
#
# COMPACT_ATOMS: atom_id res chain seq x y z
N VAL A 1 -25.94 12.87 -19.12
CA VAL A 1 -25.73 13.97 -18.17
C VAL A 1 -24.45 13.64 -17.42
N TYR A 2 -23.49 14.58 -17.41
CA TYR A 2 -22.24 14.40 -16.65
C TYR A 2 -22.52 14.60 -15.16
N ASP A 3 -21.88 13.76 -14.33
CA ASP A 3 -21.88 13.89 -12.90
C ASP A 3 -20.70 14.76 -12.45
N TYR A 4 -20.99 15.87 -11.76
CA TYR A 4 -19.96 16.84 -11.36
C TYR A 4 -18.95 16.26 -10.36
N ASP A 5 -19.42 15.48 -9.38
CA ASP A 5 -18.55 14.93 -8.35
C ASP A 5 -17.58 13.89 -8.92
N THR A 6 -18.04 13.09 -9.87
CA THR A 6 -17.19 12.14 -10.60
C THR A 6 -16.11 12.87 -11.40
N LEU A 7 -16.47 13.94 -12.13
CA LEU A 7 -15.50 14.75 -12.86
C LEU A 7 -14.51 15.44 -11.90
N LYS A 8 -15.02 16.05 -10.84
CA LYS A 8 -14.23 16.69 -9.79
C LYS A 8 -13.16 15.76 -9.22
N GLN A 9 -13.55 14.53 -8.86
CA GLN A 9 -12.61 13.54 -8.32
C GLN A 9 -11.53 13.19 -9.33
N ARG A 10 -11.89 12.91 -10.59
CA ARG A 10 -10.94 12.54 -11.64
C ARG A 10 -9.99 13.68 -12.01
N LEU A 11 -10.47 14.90 -12.09
CA LEU A 11 -9.63 16.07 -12.40
C LEU A 11 -8.68 16.40 -11.24
N ARG A 12 -9.11 16.20 -10.00
CA ARG A 12 -8.24 16.31 -8.82
C ARG A 12 -7.11 15.26 -8.85
N GLU A 13 -7.42 14.01 -9.13
CA GLU A 13 -6.42 12.95 -9.30
C GLU A 13 -5.41 13.30 -10.40
N MET A 14 -5.86 13.77 -11.55
CA MET A 14 -4.99 14.21 -12.64
C MET A 14 -4.08 15.36 -12.25
N ALA A 15 -4.58 16.33 -11.48
CA ALA A 15 -3.79 17.45 -11.00
C ALA A 15 -2.72 17.01 -9.99
N PHE A 16 -3.01 16.04 -9.12
CA PHE A 16 -2.01 15.44 -8.23
C PHE A 16 -0.94 14.64 -8.99
N LEU A 17 -1.34 13.88 -10.01
CA LEU A 17 -0.42 13.04 -10.80
C LEU A 17 0.46 13.85 -11.76
N THR A 18 0.09 15.09 -12.05
CA THR A 18 0.83 15.99 -12.95
C THR A 18 1.20 17.25 -12.17
N LYS A 19 2.35 17.19 -11.53
CA LYS A 19 2.89 18.30 -10.70
C LYS A 19 2.86 19.63 -11.44
N GLY A 20 2.29 20.65 -10.80
CA GLY A 20 2.21 21.99 -11.35
C GLY A 20 1.08 22.21 -12.37
N LEU A 21 0.33 21.18 -12.76
CA LEU A 21 -0.82 21.32 -13.64
C LEU A 21 -1.97 22.04 -12.93
N LYS A 22 -2.52 23.06 -13.58
CA LYS A 22 -3.67 23.80 -13.11
C LYS A 22 -4.91 23.41 -13.93
N ILE A 23 -5.95 22.93 -13.25
CA ILE A 23 -7.22 22.54 -13.87
C ILE A 23 -8.35 23.34 -13.21
N ARG A 24 -9.23 23.90 -14.03
CA ARG A 24 -10.43 24.60 -13.59
C ARG A 24 -11.66 23.84 -14.09
N LEU A 25 -12.54 23.47 -13.18
CA LEU A 25 -13.84 22.84 -13.49
C LEU A 25 -14.94 23.84 -13.18
N VAL A 26 -15.78 24.12 -14.17
CA VAL A 26 -16.94 25.02 -14.05
C VAL A 26 -18.20 24.27 -14.44
N ASP A 27 -19.23 24.34 -13.60
CA ASP A 27 -20.57 23.88 -13.90
C ASP A 27 -21.47 25.12 -14.07
N GLU A 28 -21.93 25.34 -15.28
CA GLU A 28 -22.77 26.48 -15.65
C GLU A 28 -24.27 26.13 -15.72
N ARG A 29 -24.66 24.94 -15.26
CA ARG A 29 -26.07 24.51 -15.28
C ARG A 29 -26.89 25.34 -14.30
N SER A 30 -27.99 25.90 -14.79
CA SER A 30 -28.89 26.75 -14.01
C SER A 30 -29.35 26.08 -12.71
N GLY A 31 -29.11 26.74 -11.56
CA GLY A 31 -29.40 26.24 -10.23
C GLY A 31 -28.39 25.22 -9.67
N MET A 32 -27.28 25.00 -10.36
CA MET A 32 -26.19 24.11 -9.95
C MET A 32 -24.80 24.75 -10.18
N GLU A 33 -24.76 26.07 -10.35
CA GLU A 33 -23.54 26.81 -10.66
C GLU A 33 -22.49 26.58 -9.58
N GLN A 34 -21.34 26.04 -9.97
CA GLN A 34 -20.20 25.82 -9.08
C GLN A 34 -18.90 25.77 -9.86
N GLU A 35 -17.82 26.17 -9.19
CA GLU A 35 -16.50 26.23 -9.77
C GLU A 35 -15.48 25.70 -8.76
N GLU A 36 -14.48 24.94 -9.26
CA GLU A 36 -13.36 24.47 -8.46
C GLU A 36 -12.07 24.47 -9.30
N GLU A 37 -10.98 24.87 -8.65
CA GLU A 37 -9.65 24.86 -9.24
C GLU A 37 -8.77 23.85 -8.52
N PHE A 38 -8.02 23.06 -9.29
CA PHE A 38 -7.06 22.08 -8.80
C PHE A 38 -5.67 22.45 -9.25
N HIS A 39 -4.76 22.63 -8.28
CA HIS A 39 -3.36 22.93 -8.54
C HIS A 39 -2.51 22.45 -7.37
N TYR A 40 -1.59 21.52 -7.61
CA TYR A 40 -0.79 20.86 -6.58
C TYR A 40 0.68 20.84 -6.96
N GLU A 41 1.46 21.73 -6.36
CA GLU A 41 2.90 21.83 -6.61
C GLU A 41 3.71 20.66 -6.04
N GLY A 42 3.23 20.02 -4.98
CA GLY A 42 3.85 18.85 -4.36
C GLY A 42 3.53 17.53 -5.05
N GLY A 43 2.66 17.51 -6.06
CA GLY A 43 2.33 16.32 -6.83
C GLY A 43 1.77 15.17 -5.98
N ILE A 44 2.29 13.96 -6.15
CA ILE A 44 1.80 12.79 -5.41
C ILE A 44 2.10 12.80 -3.90
N LYS A 45 3.05 13.59 -3.44
CA LYS A 45 3.27 13.82 -2.00
C LYS A 45 2.06 14.52 -1.37
N GLU A 46 1.55 15.56 -2.02
CA GLU A 46 0.31 16.24 -1.59
C GLU A 46 -0.90 15.31 -1.71
N PHE A 47 -0.90 14.41 -2.69
CA PHE A 47 -1.97 13.42 -2.83
C PHE A 47 -2.04 12.49 -1.61
N VAL A 48 -0.91 11.97 -1.14
CA VAL A 48 -0.84 11.16 0.08
C VAL A 48 -1.32 11.97 1.29
N THR A 49 -0.89 13.22 1.44
CA THR A 49 -1.34 14.12 2.51
C THR A 49 -2.86 14.34 2.44
N TYR A 50 -3.40 14.56 1.24
CA TYR A 50 -4.83 14.70 1.02
C TYR A 50 -5.62 13.44 1.42
N LEU A 51 -5.12 12.26 1.07
CA LEU A 51 -5.76 10.98 1.45
C LEU A 51 -5.71 10.71 2.95
N ASN A 52 -4.67 11.20 3.62
CA ASN A 52 -4.48 11.05 5.07
C ASN A 52 -5.12 12.17 5.91
N ARG A 53 -5.80 13.17 5.31
CA ARG A 53 -6.35 14.35 6.00
C ARG A 53 -7.29 14.04 7.17
N SER A 54 -7.91 12.86 7.18
CA SER A 54 -8.82 12.39 8.25
C SER A 54 -8.19 11.32 9.14
N LYS A 55 -6.90 11.07 9.02
CA LYS A 55 -6.15 10.06 9.75
C LYS A 55 -4.97 10.71 10.46
N GLU A 56 -4.51 10.10 11.54
CA GLU A 56 -3.30 10.55 12.23
C GLU A 56 -2.07 9.87 11.64
N ALA A 57 -1.17 10.68 11.08
CA ALA A 57 0.07 10.17 10.51
C ALA A 57 1.06 9.73 11.60
N LEU A 58 1.74 8.59 11.41
CA LEU A 58 2.76 8.12 12.35
C LEU A 58 4.02 9.00 12.37
N TYR A 59 4.26 9.72 11.30
CA TYR A 59 5.40 10.63 11.11
C TYR A 59 5.00 11.76 10.16
N PRO A 60 5.63 12.95 10.29
CA PRO A 60 5.13 14.16 9.60
C PRO A 60 5.40 14.17 8.10
N ASP A 61 6.53 13.62 7.67
CA ASP A 61 6.98 13.72 6.28
C ASP A 61 6.52 12.53 5.44
N VAL A 62 6.00 12.81 4.25
CA VAL A 62 5.70 11.78 3.26
C VAL A 62 7.00 11.24 2.67
N ILE A 63 7.20 9.93 2.72
CA ILE A 63 8.34 9.26 2.08
C ILE A 63 8.13 9.32 0.57
N TYR A 64 9.14 9.80 -0.17
CA TYR A 64 9.09 9.96 -1.61
C TYR A 64 10.29 9.32 -2.27
N CYS A 65 10.02 8.53 -3.31
CA CYS A 65 11.02 7.89 -4.15
C CYS A 65 10.75 8.26 -5.62
N GLU A 66 11.80 8.62 -6.34
CA GLU A 66 11.71 9.01 -7.74
C GLU A 66 12.94 8.50 -8.51
N GLY A 67 12.74 8.01 -9.71
CA GLY A 67 13.85 7.60 -10.56
C GLY A 67 13.40 6.98 -11.88
N GLU A 68 14.36 6.81 -12.77
CA GLU A 68 14.15 6.15 -14.05
C GLU A 68 15.04 4.92 -14.16
N LYS A 69 14.47 3.79 -14.55
CA LYS A 69 15.21 2.55 -14.78
C LYS A 69 14.54 1.72 -15.88
N ASN A 70 15.35 1.19 -16.79
CA ASN A 70 14.90 0.38 -17.94
C ASN A 70 13.79 1.07 -18.78
N GLY A 71 13.88 2.39 -18.98
CA GLY A 71 12.89 3.16 -19.72
C GLY A 71 11.55 3.35 -19.00
N VAL A 72 11.50 3.05 -17.69
CA VAL A 72 10.34 3.27 -16.84
C VAL A 72 10.66 4.38 -15.84
N TYR A 73 9.93 5.48 -15.91
CA TYR A 73 9.99 6.52 -14.90
C TYR A 73 9.05 6.16 -13.75
N VAL A 74 9.57 6.19 -12.54
CA VAL A 74 8.90 5.75 -11.30
C VAL A 74 8.80 6.89 -10.32
N GLU A 75 7.61 7.14 -9.80
CA GLU A 75 7.36 7.98 -8.64
C GLU A 75 6.54 7.20 -7.61
N VAL A 76 6.97 7.23 -6.37
CA VAL A 76 6.24 6.64 -5.25
C VAL A 76 6.21 7.62 -4.10
N ALA A 77 5.03 7.82 -3.53
CA ALA A 77 4.85 8.55 -2.29
C ALA A 77 4.08 7.69 -1.30
N MET A 78 4.50 7.67 -0.03
CA MET A 78 3.85 6.85 0.99
C MET A 78 3.97 7.44 2.40
N GLN A 79 2.99 7.14 3.23
CA GLN A 79 2.98 7.50 4.65
C GLN A 79 2.12 6.51 5.44
N HIS A 80 2.61 6.08 6.60
CA HIS A 80 1.80 5.27 7.52
C HIS A 80 0.98 6.17 8.44
N ASN A 81 -0.19 5.69 8.81
CA ASN A 81 -1.14 6.36 9.72
C ASN A 81 -1.67 5.37 10.77
N ASP A 82 -2.53 5.86 11.65
CA ASP A 82 -3.12 5.12 12.76
C ASP A 82 -4.16 4.07 12.36
N SER A 83 -4.58 4.03 11.09
CA SER A 83 -5.57 3.06 10.60
C SER A 83 -5.00 1.64 10.45
N TYR A 84 -5.89 0.68 10.20
CA TYR A 84 -5.56 -0.73 9.96
C TYR A 84 -5.69 -1.15 8.50
N SER A 85 -6.05 -0.21 7.62
CA SER A 85 -6.30 -0.47 6.20
C SER A 85 -5.07 -0.19 5.33
N ASP A 86 -4.88 -0.98 4.29
CA ASP A 86 -3.97 -0.71 3.16
C ASP A 86 -4.72 0.16 2.14
N SER A 87 -4.24 1.37 1.91
CA SER A 87 -4.77 2.34 0.95
C SER A 87 -3.73 2.62 -0.13
N THR A 88 -3.45 1.60 -0.94
CA THR A 88 -2.45 1.67 -2.01
C THR A 88 -3.12 1.87 -3.37
N TYR A 89 -2.73 2.92 -4.09
CA TYR A 89 -3.24 3.28 -5.41
C TYR A 89 -2.12 3.26 -6.44
N SER A 90 -2.39 2.68 -7.60
CA SER A 90 -1.39 2.55 -8.66
C SER A 90 -1.88 3.14 -9.98
N PHE A 91 -0.95 3.76 -10.71
CA PHE A 91 -1.20 4.49 -11.94
C PHE A 91 -0.12 4.17 -12.99
N VAL A 92 -0.54 4.14 -14.25
CA VAL A 92 0.32 4.03 -15.43
C VAL A 92 -0.04 5.13 -16.40
N ASN A 93 0.90 6.02 -16.73
CA ASN A 93 0.66 7.17 -17.61
C ASN A 93 -0.59 7.96 -17.17
N ASN A 94 -0.72 8.22 -15.87
CA ASN A 94 -1.84 8.90 -15.20
C ASN A 94 -3.20 8.17 -15.29
N ILE A 95 -3.22 6.92 -15.75
CA ILE A 95 -4.41 6.05 -15.77
C ILE A 95 -4.39 5.18 -14.52
N THR A 96 -5.49 5.17 -13.77
CA THR A 96 -5.62 4.29 -12.60
C THR A 96 -5.65 2.82 -13.02
N THR A 97 -4.96 1.99 -12.26
CA THR A 97 -4.91 0.53 -12.44
C THR A 97 -5.50 -0.17 -11.22
N PRO A 98 -6.83 -0.29 -11.11
CA PRO A 98 -7.47 -0.83 -9.89
C PRO A 98 -7.04 -2.26 -9.55
N GLU A 99 -6.73 -3.06 -10.55
CA GLU A 99 -6.22 -4.43 -10.38
C GLU A 99 -4.68 -4.48 -10.19
N GLY A 100 -4.03 -3.30 -10.16
CA GLY A 100 -2.59 -3.18 -10.00
C GLY A 100 -1.80 -3.64 -11.22
N GLY A 101 -0.90 -4.58 -11.01
CA GLY A 101 -0.02 -5.13 -12.04
C GLY A 101 1.42 -5.22 -11.58
N THR A 102 2.33 -5.29 -12.54
CA THR A 102 3.76 -5.51 -12.31
C THR A 102 4.43 -4.41 -11.49
N HIS A 103 4.05 -3.14 -11.69
CA HIS A 103 4.56 -1.99 -10.92
C HIS A 103 4.15 -2.06 -9.44
N LEU A 104 2.88 -2.42 -9.15
CA LEU A 104 2.42 -2.62 -7.78
C LEU A 104 3.10 -3.84 -7.13
N ALA A 105 3.32 -4.92 -7.89
CA ALA A 105 4.05 -6.09 -7.41
C ALA A 105 5.51 -5.74 -7.06
N GLY A 106 6.19 -4.93 -7.88
CA GLY A 106 7.53 -4.41 -7.61
C GLY A 106 7.58 -3.58 -6.32
N PHE A 107 6.62 -2.68 -6.13
CA PHE A 107 6.50 -1.89 -4.91
C PHE A 107 6.32 -2.75 -3.65
N ARG A 108 5.40 -3.71 -3.68
CA ARG A 108 5.14 -4.62 -2.55
C ARG A 108 6.36 -5.47 -2.21
N ASN A 109 7.09 -5.92 -3.21
CA ASN A 109 8.33 -6.67 -3.03
C ASN A 109 9.42 -5.81 -2.37
N ALA A 110 9.64 -4.60 -2.90
CA ALA A 110 10.60 -3.64 -2.36
C ALA A 110 10.32 -3.31 -0.88
N LEU A 111 9.07 -3.01 -0.54
CA LEU A 111 8.66 -2.75 0.85
C LEU A 111 8.99 -3.92 1.77
N THR A 112 8.52 -5.10 1.42
CA THR A 112 8.66 -6.29 2.26
C THR A 112 10.12 -6.63 2.49
N LYS A 113 10.94 -6.58 1.45
CA LYS A 113 12.38 -6.84 1.51
C LYS A 113 13.08 -5.79 2.38
N THR A 114 12.92 -4.52 2.06
CA THR A 114 13.65 -3.42 2.70
C THR A 114 13.34 -3.30 4.19
N PHE A 115 12.06 -3.40 4.59
CA PHE A 115 11.70 -3.34 6.01
C PHE A 115 12.19 -4.55 6.80
N ASN A 116 12.15 -5.76 6.23
CA ASN A 116 12.70 -6.94 6.88
C ASN A 116 14.23 -6.87 7.04
N GLU A 117 14.94 -6.40 6.02
CA GLU A 117 16.39 -6.20 6.08
C GLU A 117 16.74 -5.16 7.16
N TYR A 118 16.05 -4.02 7.17
CA TYR A 118 16.24 -2.99 8.19
C TYR A 118 15.95 -3.50 9.61
N ALA A 119 14.83 -4.17 9.82
CA ALA A 119 14.42 -4.69 11.12
C ALA A 119 15.41 -5.73 11.67
N LYS A 120 15.98 -6.59 10.83
CA LYS A 120 17.02 -7.55 11.19
C LYS A 120 18.34 -6.87 11.50
N SER A 121 18.82 -5.99 10.63
CA SER A 121 20.10 -5.28 10.80
C SER A 121 20.13 -4.42 12.07
N ASN A 122 18.98 -3.82 12.44
CA ASN A 122 18.85 -3.00 13.64
C ASN A 122 18.34 -3.78 14.87
N LYS A 123 18.30 -5.12 14.82
CA LYS A 123 17.90 -6.00 15.92
C LYS A 123 16.48 -5.73 16.46
N ILE A 124 15.61 -5.13 15.67
CA ILE A 124 14.18 -4.95 15.96
C ILE A 124 13.48 -6.30 15.82
N LEU A 125 13.87 -7.09 14.82
CA LEU A 125 13.45 -8.46 14.59
C LEU A 125 14.63 -9.40 14.92
N LYS A 126 14.41 -10.39 15.77
CA LYS A 126 15.46 -11.37 16.13
C LYS A 126 15.66 -12.37 14.99
N GLU A 127 16.84 -12.98 14.90
CA GLU A 127 17.18 -13.93 13.84
C GLU A 127 16.24 -15.15 13.78
N ASN A 128 15.73 -15.58 14.93
CA ASN A 128 14.81 -16.71 15.06
C ASN A 128 13.32 -16.32 15.00
N GLU A 129 13.00 -15.04 14.85
CA GLU A 129 11.63 -14.56 14.71
C GLU A 129 11.18 -14.64 13.24
N THR A 130 9.88 -14.89 13.04
CA THR A 130 9.28 -14.91 11.71
C THR A 130 9.38 -13.54 11.06
N ALA A 131 9.78 -13.48 9.79
CA ALA A 131 9.83 -12.25 9.03
C ALA A 131 8.44 -11.60 8.93
N LEU A 132 8.42 -10.27 8.89
CA LEU A 132 7.20 -9.49 8.68
C LEU A 132 6.60 -9.83 7.31
N SER A 133 5.29 -10.07 7.26
CA SER A 133 4.60 -10.22 5.99
C SER A 133 4.38 -8.87 5.32
N GLY A 134 4.14 -8.89 4.00
CA GLY A 134 3.79 -7.66 3.29
C GLY A 134 2.52 -7.00 3.83
N ASP A 135 1.55 -7.79 4.28
CA ASP A 135 0.31 -7.28 4.87
C ASP A 135 0.55 -6.59 6.21
N ASP A 136 1.45 -7.13 7.05
CA ASP A 136 1.81 -6.51 8.33
C ASP A 136 2.48 -5.13 8.13
N ILE A 137 3.34 -5.01 7.10
CA ILE A 137 4.04 -3.76 6.76
C ILE A 137 3.09 -2.73 6.15
N ARG A 138 2.08 -3.15 5.39
CA ARG A 138 1.10 -2.27 4.76
C ARG A 138 -0.08 -1.91 5.65
N GLU A 139 -0.17 -2.44 6.85
CA GLU A 139 -1.20 -2.02 7.80
C GLU A 139 -1.09 -0.53 8.13
N GLY A 140 -2.11 0.24 7.81
CA GLY A 140 -2.13 1.69 7.95
C GLY A 140 -1.32 2.45 6.90
N LEU A 141 -0.91 1.80 5.82
CA LEU A 141 -0.17 2.45 4.74
C LEU A 141 -1.13 3.17 3.78
N THR A 142 -0.81 4.43 3.47
CA THR A 142 -1.32 5.14 2.30
C THR A 142 -0.17 5.33 1.32
N ALA A 143 -0.31 4.83 0.09
CA ALA A 143 0.72 4.90 -0.93
C ALA A 143 0.16 5.18 -2.32
N ILE A 144 0.89 5.97 -3.09
CA ILE A 144 0.65 6.24 -4.51
C ILE A 144 1.88 5.74 -5.28
N ILE A 145 1.63 4.87 -6.26
CA ILE A 145 2.64 4.39 -7.19
C ILE A 145 2.27 4.88 -8.58
N SER A 146 3.11 5.69 -9.18
CA SER A 146 2.93 6.22 -10.54
C SER A 146 4.11 5.84 -11.40
N VAL A 147 3.86 5.19 -12.52
CA VAL A 147 4.88 4.88 -13.52
C VAL A 147 4.52 5.51 -14.86
N LYS A 148 5.55 5.93 -15.60
CA LYS A 148 5.43 6.39 -16.99
C LYS A 148 6.24 5.47 -17.87
N ILE A 149 5.58 4.91 -18.88
CA ILE A 149 6.12 3.91 -19.80
C ILE A 149 5.72 4.31 -21.22
N SER A 150 6.64 4.25 -22.17
CA SER A 150 6.35 4.61 -23.56
C SER A 150 5.34 3.69 -24.22
N GLU A 151 5.45 2.39 -23.97
CA GLU A 151 4.57 1.36 -24.55
C GLU A 151 3.96 0.47 -23.46
N PRO A 152 2.91 0.95 -22.75
CA PRO A 152 2.29 0.18 -21.71
C PRO A 152 1.49 -1.00 -22.27
N GLN A 153 1.76 -2.19 -21.75
CA GLN A 153 1.02 -3.41 -22.06
C GLN A 153 0.09 -3.73 -20.89
N PHE A 154 -1.21 -3.71 -21.16
CA PHE A 154 -2.21 -4.02 -20.14
C PHE A 154 -2.79 -5.42 -20.34
N GLU A 155 -3.11 -6.09 -19.25
CA GLU A 155 -3.92 -7.29 -19.28
C GLU A 155 -5.39 -6.89 -19.53
N GLY A 156 -5.87 -7.09 -20.77
CA GLY A 156 -7.23 -6.75 -21.20
C GLY A 156 -7.44 -5.29 -21.66
N GLN A 157 -8.57 -5.07 -22.35
CA GLN A 157 -8.92 -3.77 -22.96
C GLN A 157 -9.26 -2.67 -21.93
N THR A 158 -9.63 -3.05 -20.72
CA THR A 158 -10.04 -2.11 -19.66
C THR A 158 -8.87 -1.38 -19.02
N LYS A 159 -7.62 -1.72 -19.36
CA LYS A 159 -6.39 -1.10 -18.84
C LYS A 159 -6.30 -1.10 -17.30
N GLN A 160 -6.89 -2.10 -16.65
CA GLN A 160 -6.97 -2.16 -15.18
C GLN A 160 -5.74 -2.77 -14.53
N LYS A 161 -4.93 -3.53 -15.30
CA LYS A 161 -3.76 -4.23 -14.80
C LYS A 161 -2.58 -4.13 -15.76
N LEU A 162 -1.44 -3.66 -15.26
CA LEU A 162 -0.20 -3.55 -16.06
C LEU A 162 0.52 -4.89 -16.15
N GLY A 163 0.94 -5.26 -17.36
CA GLY A 163 1.66 -6.51 -17.66
C GLY A 163 3.17 -6.37 -17.89
N ASN A 164 3.68 -5.18 -18.13
CA ASN A 164 5.10 -4.94 -18.45
C ASN A 164 6.05 -5.48 -17.37
N SER A 165 6.87 -6.47 -17.68
CA SER A 165 7.82 -7.08 -16.73
C SER A 165 8.90 -6.12 -16.24
N GLU A 166 9.37 -5.22 -17.12
CA GLU A 166 10.37 -4.19 -16.82
C GLU A 166 9.90 -3.21 -15.72
N ALA A 167 8.61 -2.93 -15.65
CA ALA A 167 8.05 -2.05 -14.62
C ALA A 167 8.21 -2.63 -13.21
N ARG A 168 8.12 -3.95 -13.06
CA ARG A 168 8.35 -4.61 -11.77
C ARG A 168 9.76 -4.37 -11.25
N GLY A 169 10.76 -4.64 -12.10
CA GLY A 169 12.17 -4.46 -11.75
C GLY A 169 12.53 -3.01 -11.51
N ALA A 170 12.00 -2.08 -12.32
CA ALA A 170 12.25 -0.66 -12.17
C ALA A 170 11.72 -0.13 -10.83
N VAL A 171 10.48 -0.42 -10.49
CA VAL A 171 9.87 0.01 -9.22
C VAL A 171 10.57 -0.63 -8.03
N ASP A 172 10.81 -1.94 -8.06
CA ASP A 172 11.54 -2.65 -7.00
C ASP A 172 12.91 -2.00 -6.73
N SER A 173 13.67 -1.74 -7.76
CA SER A 173 15.02 -1.17 -7.65
C SER A 173 14.99 0.26 -7.10
N VAL A 174 14.20 1.16 -7.70
CA VAL A 174 14.10 2.57 -7.28
C VAL A 174 13.63 2.68 -5.84
N VAL A 175 12.58 1.94 -5.49
CA VAL A 175 12.02 1.99 -4.13
C VAL A 175 12.96 1.36 -3.11
N SER A 176 13.53 0.18 -3.38
CA SER A 176 14.45 -0.48 -2.44
C SER A 176 15.67 0.39 -2.13
N GLU A 177 16.28 1.00 -3.14
CA GLU A 177 17.46 1.84 -2.98
C GLU A 177 17.15 3.09 -2.15
N GLN A 178 16.14 3.86 -2.53
CA GLN A 178 15.83 5.13 -1.88
C GLN A 178 15.16 4.94 -0.51
N LEU A 179 14.35 3.90 -0.34
CA LEU A 179 13.75 3.57 0.95
C LEU A 179 14.82 3.11 1.95
N THR A 180 15.78 2.28 1.55
CA THR A 180 16.90 1.89 2.40
C THR A 180 17.64 3.11 2.91
N TYR A 181 18.01 4.02 2.01
CA TYR A 181 18.66 5.27 2.38
C TYR A 181 17.80 6.11 3.34
N PHE A 182 16.50 6.25 3.06
CA PHE A 182 15.59 6.99 3.93
C PHE A 182 15.52 6.40 5.35
N LEU A 183 15.40 5.08 5.47
CA LEU A 183 15.31 4.41 6.77
C LEU A 183 16.60 4.57 7.59
N GLU A 184 17.76 4.53 6.94
CA GLU A 184 19.05 4.77 7.60
C GLU A 184 19.20 6.21 8.10
N GLN A 185 18.69 7.19 7.35
CA GLN A 185 18.71 8.61 7.72
C GLN A 185 17.65 8.96 8.78
N ASN A 186 16.57 8.18 8.88
CA ASN A 186 15.43 8.46 9.75
C ASN A 186 15.12 7.28 10.70
N PRO A 187 16.03 6.92 11.61
CA PRO A 187 15.89 5.71 12.43
C PRO A 187 14.67 5.74 13.36
N VAL A 188 14.22 6.91 13.80
CA VAL A 188 13.01 7.05 14.62
C VAL A 188 11.76 6.69 13.84
N VAL A 189 11.64 7.17 12.61
CA VAL A 189 10.54 6.84 11.69
C VAL A 189 10.57 5.36 11.32
N ALA A 190 11.73 4.85 10.95
CA ALA A 190 11.92 3.45 10.61
C ALA A 190 11.53 2.51 11.76
N LYS A 191 11.93 2.82 12.98
CA LYS A 191 11.55 2.07 14.18
C LYS A 191 10.05 2.10 14.41
N SER A 192 9.40 3.25 14.31
CA SER A 192 7.95 3.41 14.47
C SER A 192 7.17 2.53 13.50
N ILE A 193 7.57 2.50 12.23
CA ILE A 193 6.95 1.64 11.22
C ILE A 193 7.15 0.16 11.52
N CYS A 194 8.37 -0.25 11.87
CA CYS A 194 8.68 -1.63 12.22
C CYS A 194 7.91 -2.10 13.47
N GLU A 195 7.79 -1.26 14.49
CA GLU A 195 7.02 -1.57 15.69
C GLU A 195 5.53 -1.75 15.42
N LYS A 196 4.94 -0.88 14.57
CA LYS A 196 3.56 -1.05 14.11
C LYS A 196 3.38 -2.36 13.34
N SER A 197 4.30 -2.68 12.44
CA SER A 197 4.26 -3.93 11.66
C SER A 197 4.39 -5.18 12.54
N LEU A 198 5.21 -5.13 13.60
CA LEU A 198 5.29 -6.20 14.59
C LEU A 198 4.02 -6.38 15.40
N LEU A 199 3.34 -5.29 15.76
CA LEU A 199 2.04 -5.35 16.42
C LEU A 199 0.99 -5.99 15.52
N ALA A 200 0.96 -5.62 14.24
CA ALA A 200 0.09 -6.22 13.23
C ALA A 200 0.33 -7.73 13.09
N GLN A 201 1.60 -8.15 12.99
CA GLN A 201 1.99 -9.55 12.93
C GLN A 201 1.49 -10.33 14.15
N ARG A 202 1.72 -9.82 15.36
CA ARG A 202 1.29 -10.46 16.61
C ARG A 202 -0.22 -10.58 16.70
N ALA A 203 -0.97 -9.54 16.32
CA ALA A 203 -2.43 -9.55 16.28
C ALA A 203 -2.95 -10.61 15.29
N ARG A 204 -2.37 -10.68 14.10
CA ARG A 204 -2.71 -11.67 13.05
C ARG A 204 -2.44 -13.10 13.51
N GLU A 205 -1.28 -13.34 14.15
CA GLU A 205 -0.93 -14.67 14.68
C GLU A 205 -1.84 -15.09 15.84
N ALA A 206 -2.15 -14.18 16.76
CA ALA A 206 -3.09 -14.43 17.85
C ALA A 206 -4.49 -14.77 17.31
N ALA A 207 -4.99 -14.02 16.34
CA ALA A 207 -6.27 -14.28 15.69
C ALA A 207 -6.29 -15.64 14.97
N ARG A 208 -5.19 -16.04 14.32
CA ARG A 208 -5.05 -17.37 13.70
C ARG A 208 -5.11 -18.47 14.74
N LYS A 209 -4.31 -18.36 15.81
CA LYS A 209 -4.33 -19.35 16.90
C LYS A 209 -5.71 -19.52 17.54
N ALA A 210 -6.39 -18.41 17.79
CA ALA A 210 -7.76 -18.42 18.36
C ALA A 210 -8.74 -19.14 17.42
N ARG A 211 -8.69 -18.87 16.11
CA ARG A 211 -9.54 -19.57 15.11
C ARG A 211 -9.24 -21.06 15.03
N ASP A 212 -7.97 -21.45 15.06
CA ASP A 212 -7.57 -22.85 15.00
C ASP A 212 -8.03 -23.61 16.26
N LEU A 213 -7.93 -23.02 17.44
CA LEU A 213 -8.46 -23.57 18.68
C LEU A 213 -9.98 -23.75 18.65
N THR A 214 -10.71 -22.76 18.14
CA THR A 214 -12.19 -22.84 18.00
C THR A 214 -12.58 -23.95 17.02
N ARG A 215 -11.91 -24.04 15.87
CA ARG A 215 -12.17 -25.10 14.88
C ARG A 215 -11.90 -26.49 15.44
N ARG A 216 -10.82 -26.67 16.22
CA ARG A 216 -10.51 -27.97 16.89
C ARG A 216 -11.58 -28.35 17.89
N LYS A 217 -12.05 -27.39 18.73
CA LYS A 217 -13.16 -27.64 19.67
C LYS A 217 -14.42 -28.06 18.94
N THR A 218 -14.85 -27.31 17.91
CA THR A 218 -16.05 -27.64 17.14
C THR A 218 -15.94 -28.98 16.42
N ALA A 219 -14.76 -29.35 15.91
CA ALA A 219 -14.54 -30.65 15.29
C ALA A 219 -14.63 -31.82 16.29
N LEU A 220 -14.17 -31.60 17.52
CA LEU A 220 -14.25 -32.60 18.59
C LEU A 220 -15.68 -32.69 19.19
N GLU A 221 -16.41 -31.60 19.29
CA GLU A 221 -17.78 -31.57 19.81
C GLU A 221 -18.83 -32.05 18.78
N GLY A 222 -18.54 -31.89 17.46
CA GLY A 222 -19.47 -32.28 16.37
C GLY A 222 -19.37 -33.72 15.88
N MET A 223 -18.35 -34.46 16.26
CA MET A 223 -18.19 -35.88 15.93
C MET A 223 -18.57 -36.70 17.17
N SER A 224 -19.78 -37.28 17.20
CA SER A 224 -20.04 -38.44 18.04
C SER A 224 -19.09 -39.54 17.58
N LEU A 225 -18.05 -39.80 18.36
CA LEU A 225 -17.12 -40.88 18.12
C LEU A 225 -17.91 -42.19 17.94
N PRO A 226 -17.63 -42.98 16.89
CA PRO A 226 -18.22 -44.32 16.79
C PRO A 226 -17.91 -45.04 18.08
N GLY A 227 -18.91 -45.71 18.67
CA GLY A 227 -18.93 -46.26 20.05
C GLY A 227 -17.81 -47.24 20.43
N LYS A 228 -16.70 -47.26 19.69
CA LYS A 228 -15.48 -48.04 19.97
C LYS A 228 -14.21 -47.16 20.13
N LEU A 229 -14.33 -45.85 20.05
CA LEU A 229 -13.21 -44.89 20.25
C LEU A 229 -13.53 -44.02 21.45
N ALA A 230 -12.69 -44.08 22.48
CA ALA A 230 -12.75 -43.20 23.63
C ALA A 230 -11.80 -42.00 23.39
N ASP A 231 -12.23 -40.85 23.84
CA ASP A 231 -11.41 -39.65 23.83
C ASP A 231 -10.19 -39.83 24.76
N CYS A 232 -8.99 -39.62 24.25
CA CYS A 232 -7.79 -39.64 25.07
C CYS A 232 -7.71 -38.33 25.84
N SER A 233 -8.18 -38.32 27.09
CA SER A 233 -7.98 -37.23 28.03
C SER A 233 -6.62 -37.41 28.70
N ASP A 234 -5.55 -36.96 28.05
CA ASP A 234 -4.26 -36.76 28.73
C ASP A 234 -4.37 -35.51 29.59
N LYS A 235 -4.32 -35.74 30.89
CA LYS A 235 -4.20 -34.69 31.92
C LYS A 235 -2.74 -34.67 32.33
N ASP A 236 -1.92 -33.84 31.66
CA ASP A 236 -0.68 -33.29 32.18
C ASP A 236 -0.55 -31.83 31.78
#